data_cad3a30469915bcaf31f34a19d03d134
#
_entry.id   cad3a30469915bcaf31f34a19d03d134
#
_cell.length_a   1.000
_cell.length_b   1.000
_cell.length_c   1.000
_cell.angle_alpha   90.00
_cell.angle_beta   90.00
_cell.angle_gamma   90.00
#
_symmetry.space_group_name_H-M   'P 1'
#
loop_
_entity.id
_entity.type
_entity.pdbx_description
1 polymer ?
#
loop_
_entity_poly.entity_id
_entity_poly.type
_entity_poly.pdbx_seq_one_letter_code
_entity_poly.pdbx_strand_id
1 'polypeptide(L)'
;MLVAADGANSPVARRLAGALPNSEMEVAFGYRAPLPKSADAPTVIAFLPGWVGYAWAFPRLDHVSFGIATTQDAFEHRPLDALLWDFMLGYYAQREDPRAPLWSPAGARGESAGGHGGGGAGHDLRASIELRLRESVERYAARIPGLAPETFDTRRVGGDDWALLGDAAGFADPVTGEGIYYALRSAELFADCYLAGRVADYERRWRADFGRELQRASRMRRRFYGHFVGAPFTSRMIDFARLHPGIRRTLRELVAGDQGYVGVKRTLALRALWPR
;
A
#
# COMPACT_ATOMS: atom_id res chain seq x y z
N MET A 1 7.26 -19.08 27.01
CA MET A 1 7.28 -17.90 26.10
C MET A 1 6.58 -18.25 24.78
N LEU A 2 5.55 -17.51 24.39
CA LEU A 2 4.83 -17.64 23.13
C LEU A 2 5.09 -16.42 22.24
N VAL A 3 5.58 -16.62 21.00
CA VAL A 3 5.82 -15.54 20.05
C VAL A 3 5.03 -15.84 18.79
N ALA A 4 4.20 -14.90 18.34
CA ALA A 4 3.44 -15.01 17.11
C ALA A 4 3.97 -14.03 16.04
N ALA A 5 4.42 -14.57 14.91
CA ALA A 5 4.85 -13.85 13.70
C ALA A 5 4.19 -14.47 12.46
N ASP A 6 2.93 -14.89 12.62
CA ASP A 6 2.14 -15.69 11.69
C ASP A 6 1.19 -14.84 10.81
N GLY A 7 1.48 -13.52 10.71
CA GLY A 7 0.84 -12.61 9.78
C GLY A 7 -0.52 -12.08 10.23
N ALA A 8 -1.17 -11.33 9.34
CA ALA A 8 -2.41 -10.60 9.61
C ALA A 8 -3.59 -11.48 10.05
N ASN A 9 -3.59 -12.76 9.68
CA ASN A 9 -4.65 -13.71 10.04
C ASN A 9 -4.35 -14.51 11.33
N SER A 10 -3.36 -14.12 12.11
CA SER A 10 -2.89 -14.83 13.31
C SER A 10 -4.01 -15.30 14.25
N PRO A 11 -4.18 -16.60 14.46
CA PRO A 11 -5.08 -17.12 15.47
C PRO A 11 -4.56 -16.84 16.89
N VAL A 12 -3.25 -16.75 17.05
CA VAL A 12 -2.62 -16.41 18.33
C VAL A 12 -2.94 -14.96 18.70
N ALA A 13 -2.77 -14.02 17.75
CA ALA A 13 -3.10 -12.62 17.97
C ALA A 13 -4.57 -12.42 18.32
N ARG A 14 -5.49 -13.13 17.63
CA ARG A 14 -6.93 -13.08 17.95
C ARG A 14 -7.23 -13.52 19.38
N ARG A 15 -6.52 -14.52 19.88
CA ARG A 15 -6.72 -15.03 21.23
C ARG A 15 -6.13 -14.12 22.30
N LEU A 16 -4.97 -13.51 22.07
CA LEU A 16 -4.22 -12.73 23.06
C LEU A 16 -4.58 -11.24 23.04
N ALA A 17 -4.82 -10.68 21.86
CA ALA A 17 -5.04 -9.24 21.67
C ALA A 17 -6.40 -8.88 21.02
N GLY A 18 -7.25 -9.89 20.78
CA GLY A 18 -8.52 -9.72 20.08
C GLY A 18 -8.39 -9.69 18.55
N ALA A 19 -9.50 -9.98 17.87
CA ALA A 19 -9.58 -9.87 16.41
C ALA A 19 -9.52 -8.40 15.97
N LEU A 20 -8.89 -8.15 14.84
CA LEU A 20 -9.00 -6.84 14.18
C LEU A 20 -10.36 -6.77 13.45
N PRO A 21 -11.06 -5.61 13.50
CA PRO A 21 -12.27 -5.40 12.73
C PRO A 21 -11.98 -5.43 11.22
N ASN A 22 -12.97 -5.80 10.42
CA ASN A 22 -12.84 -5.81 8.95
C ASN A 22 -12.48 -4.44 8.36
N SER A 23 -12.95 -3.35 8.98
CA SER A 23 -12.61 -1.97 8.61
C SER A 23 -11.13 -1.62 8.83
N GLU A 24 -10.40 -2.43 9.60
CA GLU A 24 -8.98 -2.29 9.88
C GLU A 24 -8.13 -3.36 9.18
N MET A 25 -8.73 -4.09 8.25
CA MET A 25 -8.06 -5.03 7.38
C MET A 25 -8.17 -4.57 5.93
N GLU A 26 -7.05 -4.46 5.26
CA GLU A 26 -6.99 -4.25 3.83
C GLU A 26 -6.85 -5.59 3.11
N VAL A 27 -7.46 -5.69 1.96
CA VAL A 27 -7.29 -6.82 1.04
C VAL A 27 -6.41 -6.36 -0.10
N ALA A 28 -5.29 -7.03 -0.25
CA ALA A 28 -4.39 -6.88 -1.38
C ALA A 28 -4.58 -8.09 -2.30
N PHE A 29 -4.78 -7.81 -3.58
CA PHE A 29 -4.89 -8.82 -4.62
C PHE A 29 -3.92 -8.48 -5.75
N GLY A 30 -3.28 -9.47 -6.36
CA GLY A 30 -2.25 -9.19 -7.34
C GLY A 30 -1.93 -10.31 -8.31
N TYR A 31 -1.07 -9.95 -9.26
CA TYR A 31 -0.47 -10.84 -10.25
C TYR A 31 1.04 -10.68 -10.26
N ARG A 32 1.75 -11.80 -10.31
CA ARG A 32 3.13 -11.83 -10.79
C ARG A 32 3.08 -12.05 -12.29
N ALA A 33 3.72 -11.16 -13.04
CA ALA A 33 3.73 -11.21 -14.49
C ALA A 33 5.17 -11.06 -15.01
N PRO A 34 5.51 -11.58 -16.19
CA PRO A 34 6.86 -11.50 -16.75
C PRO A 34 7.36 -10.07 -16.85
N LEU A 35 8.68 -9.87 -16.79
CA LEU A 35 9.26 -8.56 -17.08
C LEU A 35 8.92 -8.10 -18.51
N PRO A 36 8.67 -6.78 -18.73
CA PRO A 36 8.52 -6.27 -20.09
C PRO A 36 9.83 -6.49 -20.86
N LYS A 37 9.71 -6.63 -22.19
CA LYS A 37 10.89 -6.81 -23.06
C LYS A 37 11.82 -5.59 -23.09
N SER A 38 11.29 -4.38 -22.81
CA SER A 38 12.09 -3.18 -22.68
C SER A 38 12.88 -3.18 -21.38
N ALA A 39 14.09 -2.64 -21.38
CA ALA A 39 14.92 -2.53 -20.19
C ALA A 39 14.35 -1.57 -19.13
N ASP A 40 13.37 -0.73 -19.49
CA ASP A 40 12.72 0.21 -18.59
C ASP A 40 11.46 -0.39 -17.96
N ALA A 41 11.57 -0.74 -16.69
CA ALA A 41 10.47 -1.24 -15.88
C ALA A 41 10.33 -0.39 -14.61
N PRO A 42 9.74 0.82 -14.68
CA PRO A 42 9.61 1.70 -13.53
C PRO A 42 8.64 1.17 -12.49
N THR A 43 8.89 1.50 -11.24
CA THR A 43 7.91 1.39 -10.17
C THR A 43 6.77 2.38 -10.42
N VAL A 44 5.53 1.89 -10.41
CA VAL A 44 4.33 2.72 -10.57
C VAL A 44 3.40 2.51 -9.37
N ILE A 45 2.92 3.61 -8.82
CA ILE A 45 1.83 3.64 -7.84
C ILE A 45 0.72 4.51 -8.44
N ALA A 46 -0.48 3.95 -8.57
CA ALA A 46 -1.63 4.59 -9.18
C ALA A 46 -2.79 4.69 -8.20
N PHE A 47 -3.19 5.92 -7.86
CA PHE A 47 -4.36 6.19 -7.06
C PHE A 47 -5.59 6.35 -7.95
N LEU A 48 -6.70 5.73 -7.56
CA LEU A 48 -7.97 5.89 -8.26
C LEU A 48 -8.83 6.95 -7.55
N PRO A 49 -9.41 7.92 -8.28
CA PRO A 49 -10.28 8.91 -7.69
C PRO A 49 -11.49 8.29 -6.98
N GLY A 50 -11.75 8.74 -5.74
CA GLY A 50 -12.88 8.24 -4.95
C GLY A 50 -12.69 6.83 -4.37
N TRP A 51 -11.48 6.32 -4.38
CA TRP A 51 -11.14 5.01 -3.86
C TRP A 51 -10.17 5.11 -2.68
N VAL A 52 -10.42 4.32 -1.63
CA VAL A 52 -9.47 4.09 -0.54
C VAL A 52 -8.56 2.97 -0.96
N GLY A 53 -7.31 3.30 -1.33
CA GLY A 53 -6.33 2.34 -1.79
C GLY A 53 -5.60 2.79 -3.05
N TYR A 54 -4.79 1.90 -3.60
CA TYR A 54 -3.99 2.15 -4.79
C TYR A 54 -3.66 0.84 -5.52
N ALA A 55 -3.32 0.97 -6.81
CA ALA A 55 -2.71 -0.09 -7.58
C ALA A 55 -1.20 0.16 -7.71
N TRP A 56 -0.43 -0.91 -7.83
CA TRP A 56 1.02 -0.84 -8.01
C TRP A 56 1.55 -1.76 -9.08
N ALA A 57 2.70 -1.39 -9.65
CA ALA A 57 3.57 -2.22 -10.42
C ALA A 57 4.98 -2.11 -9.82
N PHE A 58 5.47 -3.17 -9.20
CA PHE A 58 6.78 -3.24 -8.56
C PHE A 58 7.67 -4.24 -9.31
N PRO A 59 8.58 -3.77 -10.17
CA PRO A 59 9.56 -4.63 -10.80
C PRO A 59 10.43 -5.34 -9.77
N ARG A 60 10.66 -6.63 -10.00
CA ARG A 60 11.57 -7.50 -9.27
C ARG A 60 12.63 -8.01 -10.24
N LEU A 61 13.51 -8.89 -9.79
CA LEU A 61 14.61 -9.43 -10.62
C LEU A 61 14.10 -10.27 -11.80
N ASP A 62 13.00 -10.98 -11.62
CA ASP A 62 12.46 -12.01 -12.52
C ASP A 62 11.02 -11.75 -13.00
N HIS A 63 10.30 -10.83 -12.33
CA HIS A 63 8.91 -10.54 -12.64
C HIS A 63 8.53 -9.09 -12.27
N VAL A 64 7.33 -8.65 -12.67
CA VAL A 64 6.68 -7.48 -12.09
C VAL A 64 5.57 -7.94 -11.16
N SER A 65 5.61 -7.49 -9.91
CA SER A 65 4.51 -7.68 -8.96
C SER A 65 3.49 -6.57 -9.17
N PHE A 66 2.37 -6.91 -9.78
CA PHE A 66 1.20 -6.04 -9.88
C PHE A 66 0.26 -6.32 -8.72
N GLY A 67 -0.36 -5.28 -8.19
CA GLY A 67 -1.38 -5.46 -7.19
C GLY A 67 -2.28 -4.26 -7.03
N ILE A 68 -3.35 -4.50 -6.29
CA ILE A 68 -4.33 -3.51 -5.92
C ILE A 68 -4.75 -3.78 -4.48
N ALA A 69 -4.77 -2.76 -3.65
CA ALA A 69 -5.20 -2.87 -2.27
C ALA A 69 -6.34 -1.89 -1.99
N THR A 70 -7.29 -2.35 -1.20
CA THR A 70 -8.39 -1.53 -0.67
C THR A 70 -8.85 -2.07 0.67
N THR A 71 -9.70 -1.30 1.35
CA THR A 71 -10.39 -1.79 2.55
C THR A 71 -11.33 -2.96 2.21
N GLN A 72 -11.53 -3.87 3.16
CA GLN A 72 -12.38 -5.03 2.93
C GLN A 72 -13.81 -4.64 2.55
N ASP A 73 -14.35 -3.57 3.12
CA ASP A 73 -15.70 -3.08 2.80
C ASP A 73 -15.83 -2.63 1.34
N ALA A 74 -14.78 -2.00 0.78
CA ALA A 74 -14.77 -1.56 -0.61
C ALA A 74 -14.51 -2.73 -1.58
N PHE A 75 -13.85 -3.79 -1.13
CA PHE A 75 -13.55 -4.97 -1.92
C PHE A 75 -14.81 -5.69 -2.40
N GLU A 76 -15.83 -5.80 -1.54
CA GLU A 76 -17.08 -6.55 -1.84
C GLU A 76 -17.93 -5.91 -2.95
N HIS A 77 -17.67 -4.62 -3.28
CA HIS A 77 -18.53 -3.83 -4.17
C HIS A 77 -17.83 -3.36 -5.45
N ARG A 78 -16.58 -3.79 -5.72
CA ARG A 78 -15.80 -3.29 -6.87
C ARG A 78 -15.13 -4.41 -7.67
N PRO A 79 -15.11 -4.32 -9.00
CA PRO A 79 -14.47 -5.29 -9.88
C PRO A 79 -12.95 -5.11 -9.89
N LEU A 80 -12.29 -5.36 -8.75
CA LEU A 80 -10.84 -5.12 -8.57
C LEU A 80 -9.98 -5.92 -9.53
N ASP A 81 -10.40 -7.14 -9.86
CA ASP A 81 -9.69 -7.98 -10.81
C ASP A 81 -9.62 -7.32 -12.20
N ALA A 82 -10.76 -6.85 -12.70
CA ALA A 82 -10.83 -6.16 -13.99
C ALA A 82 -10.03 -4.84 -13.98
N LEU A 83 -10.09 -4.09 -12.89
CA LEU A 83 -9.31 -2.85 -12.73
C LEU A 83 -7.81 -3.12 -12.71
N LEU A 84 -7.38 -4.12 -11.95
CA LEU A 84 -5.96 -4.48 -11.89
C LEU A 84 -5.46 -5.00 -13.23
N TRP A 85 -6.29 -5.79 -13.92
CA TRP A 85 -5.97 -6.30 -15.25
C TRP A 85 -5.81 -5.16 -16.27
N ASP A 86 -6.74 -4.20 -16.27
CA ASP A 86 -6.64 -3.01 -17.13
C ASP A 86 -5.39 -2.17 -16.83
N PHE A 87 -5.05 -1.98 -15.56
CA PHE A 87 -3.81 -1.31 -15.13
C PHE A 87 -2.58 -2.05 -15.64
N MET A 88 -2.54 -3.36 -15.50
CA MET A 88 -1.44 -4.19 -15.95
C MET A 88 -1.25 -4.10 -17.48
N LEU A 89 -2.33 -4.20 -18.25
CA LEU A 89 -2.28 -4.03 -19.70
C LEU A 89 -1.77 -2.64 -20.10
N GLY A 90 -2.21 -1.60 -19.41
CA GLY A 90 -1.71 -0.24 -19.62
C GLY A 90 -0.23 -0.07 -19.30
N TYR A 91 0.22 -0.70 -18.23
CA TYR A 91 1.64 -0.69 -17.88
C TYR A 91 2.50 -1.28 -19.01
N TYR A 92 2.13 -2.43 -19.56
CA TYR A 92 2.86 -3.02 -20.70
C TYR A 92 2.68 -2.20 -21.99
N ALA A 93 1.48 -1.72 -22.26
CA ALA A 93 1.22 -0.89 -23.46
C ALA A 93 2.12 0.35 -23.50
N GLN A 94 2.34 1.03 -22.37
CA GLN A 94 3.25 2.17 -22.28
C GLN A 94 4.72 1.83 -22.56
N ARG A 95 5.10 0.55 -22.50
CA ARG A 95 6.46 0.09 -22.84
C ARG A 95 6.62 -0.15 -24.33
N GLU A 96 5.54 -0.40 -25.04
CA GLU A 96 5.49 -0.56 -26.50
C GLU A 96 5.15 0.76 -27.21
N ASP A 97 4.25 1.57 -26.61
CA ASP A 97 3.91 2.93 -27.03
C ASP A 97 3.81 3.86 -25.82
N PRO A 98 4.76 4.79 -25.60
CA PRO A 98 4.73 5.72 -24.48
C PRO A 98 3.50 6.64 -24.40
N ARG A 99 2.71 6.75 -25.48
CA ARG A 99 1.46 7.52 -25.53
C ARG A 99 0.26 6.70 -25.10
N ALA A 100 0.40 5.39 -24.96
CA ALA A 100 -0.69 4.52 -24.51
C ALA A 100 -1.16 4.93 -23.10
N PRO A 101 -2.48 5.01 -22.85
CA PRO A 101 -2.99 5.36 -21.53
C PRO A 101 -2.76 4.23 -20.54
N LEU A 102 -2.41 4.58 -19.30
CA LEU A 102 -2.26 3.60 -18.21
C LEU A 102 -3.58 2.88 -17.90
N TRP A 103 -4.69 3.60 -17.97
CA TRP A 103 -6.04 3.07 -17.76
C TRP A 103 -6.84 3.17 -19.06
N SER A 104 -7.71 2.21 -19.32
CA SER A 104 -8.76 2.40 -20.32
C SER A 104 -9.73 3.50 -19.86
N PRO A 105 -10.54 4.09 -20.77
CA PRO A 105 -11.55 5.07 -20.38
C PRO A 105 -12.54 4.58 -19.31
N ALA A 106 -12.88 3.29 -19.32
CA ALA A 106 -13.71 2.66 -18.29
C ALA A 106 -12.92 2.49 -16.97
N GLY A 107 -11.68 1.99 -17.02
CA GLY A 107 -10.82 1.82 -15.86
C GLY A 107 -10.49 3.14 -15.16
N ALA A 108 -10.28 4.22 -15.90
CA ALA A 108 -10.05 5.55 -15.35
C ALA A 108 -11.23 6.08 -14.52
N ARG A 109 -12.47 5.63 -14.78
CA ARG A 109 -13.67 5.96 -14.01
C ARG A 109 -13.96 4.97 -12.88
N GLY A 110 -13.17 3.91 -12.74
CA GLY A 110 -13.43 2.85 -11.78
C GLY A 110 -14.57 1.91 -12.18
N GLU A 111 -14.94 1.92 -13.46
CA GLU A 111 -15.97 1.04 -14.03
C GLU A 111 -15.32 -0.23 -14.60
N SER A 112 -16.04 -1.35 -14.61
CA SER A 112 -15.55 -2.57 -15.24
C SER A 112 -15.41 -2.39 -16.75
N ALA A 113 -14.33 -2.93 -17.33
CA ALA A 113 -14.00 -2.83 -18.77
C ALA A 113 -14.98 -3.56 -19.73
N GLY A 114 -16.23 -3.71 -19.36
CA GLY A 114 -17.28 -4.41 -20.12
C GLY A 114 -17.92 -3.61 -21.26
N GLY A 115 -17.35 -2.48 -21.68
CA GLY A 115 -17.90 -1.63 -22.74
C GLY A 115 -17.16 -1.76 -24.06
N HIS A 116 -17.74 -2.34 -25.07
CA HIS A 116 -17.29 -2.29 -26.47
C HIS A 116 -17.43 -0.86 -26.99
N GLY A 117 -16.32 -0.23 -27.37
CA GLY A 117 -16.41 1.03 -28.12
C GLY A 117 -15.17 1.89 -28.18
N GLY A 118 -14.45 1.84 -29.29
CA GLY A 118 -13.80 3.00 -29.91
C GLY A 118 -12.34 3.30 -29.59
N GLY A 119 -11.44 2.84 -30.43
CA GLY A 119 -10.04 3.27 -30.44
C GLY A 119 -9.13 2.22 -31.10
N GLY A 120 -9.06 2.17 -32.44
CA GLY A 120 -8.48 1.05 -33.18
C GLY A 120 -7.09 0.58 -32.73
N ALA A 121 -6.03 1.39 -32.85
CA ALA A 121 -4.64 0.95 -32.63
C ALA A 121 -4.31 0.65 -31.16
N GLY A 122 -4.83 1.43 -30.20
CA GLY A 122 -4.57 1.20 -28.76
C GLY A 122 -5.33 -0.01 -28.21
N HIS A 123 -6.47 -0.35 -28.79
CA HIS A 123 -7.25 -1.53 -28.46
C HIS A 123 -6.56 -2.82 -28.94
N ASP A 124 -6.05 -2.82 -30.17
CA ASP A 124 -5.31 -3.95 -30.76
C ASP A 124 -4.04 -4.26 -29.97
N LEU A 125 -3.30 -3.23 -29.52
CA LEU A 125 -2.11 -3.38 -28.69
C LEU A 125 -2.42 -4.06 -27.36
N ARG A 126 -3.46 -3.58 -26.64
CA ARG A 126 -3.86 -4.18 -25.35
C ARG A 126 -4.33 -5.61 -25.51
N ALA A 127 -5.11 -5.92 -26.54
CA ALA A 127 -5.56 -7.29 -26.84
C ALA A 127 -4.39 -8.23 -27.13
N SER A 128 -3.39 -7.78 -27.88
CA SER A 128 -2.16 -8.55 -28.14
C SER A 128 -1.36 -8.82 -26.84
N ILE A 129 -1.24 -7.82 -25.98
CA ILE A 129 -0.58 -7.96 -24.68
C ILE A 129 -1.37 -8.93 -23.78
N GLU A 130 -2.67 -8.79 -23.74
CA GLU A 130 -3.55 -9.66 -22.95
C GLU A 130 -3.37 -11.12 -23.32
N LEU A 131 -3.38 -11.44 -24.62
CA LEU A 131 -3.18 -12.81 -25.11
C LEU A 131 -1.85 -13.40 -24.62
N ARG A 132 -0.78 -12.59 -24.63
CA ARG A 132 0.56 -13.03 -24.16
C ARG A 132 0.62 -13.27 -22.66
N LEU A 133 -0.16 -12.49 -21.86
CA LEU A 133 -0.09 -12.55 -20.41
C LEU A 133 -0.99 -13.63 -19.80
N ARG A 134 -2.10 -14.00 -20.45
CA ARG A 134 -3.12 -14.91 -19.89
C ARG A 134 -2.59 -16.20 -19.29
N GLU A 135 -1.57 -16.78 -19.91
CA GLU A 135 -0.98 -18.07 -19.50
C GLU A 135 0.28 -17.89 -18.62
N SER A 136 0.76 -16.67 -18.46
CA SER A 136 2.07 -16.38 -17.83
C SER A 136 1.95 -15.65 -16.49
N VAL A 137 0.75 -15.38 -15.99
CA VAL A 137 0.53 -14.68 -14.73
C VAL A 137 0.16 -15.62 -13.59
N GLU A 138 0.74 -15.38 -12.43
CA GLU A 138 0.42 -16.07 -11.18
C GLU A 138 -0.36 -15.15 -10.24
N ARG A 139 -1.50 -15.61 -9.73
CA ARG A 139 -2.32 -14.85 -8.77
C ARG A 139 -1.77 -14.96 -7.36
N TYR A 140 -1.88 -13.86 -6.61
CA TYR A 140 -1.66 -13.86 -5.17
C TYR A 140 -2.66 -12.95 -4.46
N ALA A 141 -2.87 -13.18 -3.17
CA ALA A 141 -3.65 -12.31 -2.32
C ALA A 141 -3.03 -12.26 -0.92
N ALA A 142 -3.20 -11.14 -0.25
CA ALA A 142 -2.75 -10.94 1.13
C ALA A 142 -3.77 -10.09 1.89
N ARG A 143 -3.75 -10.21 3.21
CA ARG A 143 -4.39 -9.26 4.11
C ARG A 143 -3.33 -8.41 4.78
N ILE A 144 -3.61 -7.12 4.93
CA ILE A 144 -2.70 -6.16 5.53
C ILE A 144 -3.47 -5.46 6.65
N PRO A 145 -2.94 -5.44 7.88
CA PRO A 145 -3.58 -4.72 8.98
C PRO A 145 -3.41 -3.21 8.75
N GLY A 146 -4.51 -2.45 8.91
CA GLY A 146 -4.50 -0.99 8.83
C GLY A 146 -5.19 -0.40 10.05
N LEU A 147 -4.51 -0.41 11.20
CA LEU A 147 -5.12 -0.07 12.49
C LEU A 147 -5.70 1.35 12.51
N ALA A 148 -6.91 1.48 13.04
CA ALA A 148 -7.47 2.76 13.43
C ALA A 148 -6.71 3.34 14.64
N PRO A 149 -6.73 4.68 14.83
CA PRO A 149 -6.03 5.31 15.96
C PRO A 149 -6.43 4.73 17.32
N GLU A 150 -7.70 4.44 17.49
CA GLU A 150 -8.27 3.93 18.73
C GLU A 150 -7.76 2.51 19.03
N THR A 151 -7.73 1.64 18.02
CA THR A 151 -7.20 0.28 18.15
C THR A 151 -5.69 0.32 18.38
N PHE A 152 -4.97 1.18 17.64
CA PHE A 152 -3.53 1.34 17.82
C PHE A 152 -3.16 1.76 19.27
N ASP A 153 -3.92 2.70 19.83
CA ASP A 153 -3.65 3.20 21.20
C ASP A 153 -3.95 2.16 22.28
N THR A 154 -4.93 1.28 22.09
CA THR A 154 -5.41 0.33 23.09
C THR A 154 -4.86 -1.08 22.94
N ARG A 155 -4.49 -1.50 21.70
CA ARG A 155 -4.02 -2.86 21.42
C ARG A 155 -2.69 -3.14 22.11
N ARG A 156 -2.67 -4.17 22.93
CA ARG A 156 -1.43 -4.72 23.51
C ARG A 156 -0.89 -5.82 22.60
N VAL A 157 0.42 -5.81 22.38
CA VAL A 157 1.12 -6.77 21.53
C VAL A 157 2.23 -7.51 22.25
N GLY A 158 2.33 -7.30 23.56
CA GLY A 158 3.29 -7.99 24.43
C GLY A 158 2.78 -8.14 25.85
N GLY A 159 3.26 -9.16 26.53
CA GLY A 159 3.04 -9.48 27.93
C GLY A 159 4.28 -10.10 28.55
N ASP A 160 4.16 -10.66 29.74
CA ASP A 160 5.30 -11.24 30.49
C ASP A 160 5.86 -12.50 29.82
N ASP A 161 5.00 -13.27 29.13
CA ASP A 161 5.32 -14.56 28.53
C ASP A 161 4.87 -14.70 27.07
N TRP A 162 4.45 -13.61 26.42
CA TRP A 162 4.05 -13.60 25.02
C TRP A 162 4.39 -12.31 24.30
N ALA A 163 4.55 -12.39 22.97
CA ALA A 163 4.71 -11.26 22.08
C ALA A 163 4.10 -11.54 20.70
N LEU A 164 3.58 -10.48 20.06
CA LEU A 164 3.15 -10.46 18.66
C LEU A 164 4.13 -9.60 17.87
N LEU A 165 4.50 -10.05 16.66
CA LEU A 165 5.47 -9.39 15.79
C LEU A 165 4.86 -9.13 14.40
N GLY A 166 5.31 -8.08 13.73
CA GLY A 166 4.88 -7.75 12.38
C GLY A 166 3.36 -7.61 12.23
N ASP A 167 2.80 -8.19 11.18
CA ASP A 167 1.37 -8.11 10.89
C ASP A 167 0.49 -8.80 11.95
N ALA A 168 1.00 -9.79 12.68
CA ALA A 168 0.29 -10.39 13.79
C ALA A 168 0.05 -9.37 14.94
N ALA A 169 0.97 -8.45 15.12
CA ALA A 169 0.82 -7.31 16.03
C ALA A 169 -0.05 -6.18 15.45
N GLY A 170 -0.26 -6.16 14.14
CA GLY A 170 -0.89 -5.06 13.42
C GLY A 170 0.12 -4.00 12.95
N PHE A 171 1.38 -4.35 12.83
CA PHE A 171 2.46 -3.43 12.46
C PHE A 171 2.62 -3.33 10.95
N ALA A 172 1.68 -2.66 10.31
CA ALA A 172 1.80 -2.18 8.94
C ALA A 172 1.36 -0.72 8.89
N ASP A 173 1.95 0.03 7.98
CA ASP A 173 1.58 1.42 7.73
C ASP A 173 0.17 1.46 7.12
N PRO A 174 -0.82 2.04 7.79
CA PRO A 174 -2.20 2.04 7.31
C PRO A 174 -2.45 2.99 6.12
N VAL A 175 -1.45 3.74 5.66
CA VAL A 175 -1.53 4.61 4.47
C VAL A 175 -0.91 3.92 3.26
N THR A 176 0.27 3.31 3.43
CA THR A 176 1.03 2.70 2.33
C THR A 176 0.91 1.18 2.26
N GLY A 177 0.44 0.52 3.32
CA GLY A 177 0.42 -0.94 3.44
C GLY A 177 1.81 -1.54 3.66
N GLU A 178 2.85 -0.74 3.93
CA GLU A 178 4.20 -1.23 4.20
C GLU A 178 4.25 -1.94 5.56
N GLY A 179 4.65 -3.23 5.57
CA GLY A 179 4.77 -4.03 6.78
C GLY A 179 6.16 -4.60 7.01
N ILE A 180 6.98 -4.78 5.95
CA ILE A 180 8.25 -5.51 6.02
C ILE A 180 9.22 -4.86 7.00
N TYR A 181 9.39 -3.53 6.93
CA TYR A 181 10.24 -2.81 7.87
C TYR A 181 9.82 -3.04 9.32
N TYR A 182 8.53 -2.87 9.61
CA TYR A 182 8.00 -3.02 10.97
C TYR A 182 8.06 -4.46 11.46
N ALA A 183 7.90 -5.44 10.58
CA ALA A 183 8.04 -6.85 10.92
C ALA A 183 9.48 -7.16 11.38
N LEU A 184 10.49 -6.74 10.60
CA LEU A 184 11.89 -6.92 10.94
C LEU A 184 12.27 -6.14 12.19
N ARG A 185 11.85 -4.87 12.29
CA ARG A 185 12.18 -4.02 13.43
C ARG A 185 11.55 -4.51 14.74
N SER A 186 10.29 -4.96 14.68
CA SER A 186 9.63 -5.54 15.85
C SER A 186 10.33 -6.82 16.33
N ALA A 187 10.79 -7.66 15.39
CA ALA A 187 11.53 -8.87 15.72
C ALA A 187 12.88 -8.56 16.40
N GLU A 188 13.61 -7.57 15.90
CA GLU A 188 14.88 -7.11 16.48
C GLU A 188 14.68 -6.58 17.90
N LEU A 189 13.72 -5.67 18.11
CA LEU A 189 13.41 -5.12 19.42
C LEU A 189 12.97 -6.20 20.42
N PHE A 190 12.18 -7.18 19.95
CA PHE A 190 11.79 -8.31 20.77
C PHE A 190 12.99 -9.18 21.14
N ALA A 191 13.86 -9.53 20.18
CA ALA A 191 15.05 -10.33 20.42
C ALA A 191 15.97 -9.67 21.45
N ASP A 192 16.19 -8.37 21.36
CA ASP A 192 16.95 -7.61 22.36
C ASP A 192 16.35 -7.73 23.77
N CYS A 193 15.02 -7.62 23.89
CA CYS A 193 14.33 -7.76 25.16
C CYS A 193 14.45 -9.17 25.72
N TYR A 194 14.30 -10.18 24.86
CA TYR A 194 14.38 -11.58 25.22
C TYR A 194 15.78 -11.97 25.72
N LEU A 195 16.82 -11.61 24.97
CA LEU A 195 18.21 -11.89 25.33
C LEU A 195 18.64 -11.18 26.61
N ALA A 196 18.06 -10.02 26.90
CA ALA A 196 18.28 -9.29 28.14
C ALA A 196 17.44 -9.79 29.32
N GLY A 197 16.59 -10.82 29.16
CA GLY A 197 15.68 -11.29 30.19
C GLY A 197 14.58 -10.29 30.58
N ARG A 198 14.23 -9.35 29.71
CA ARG A 198 13.30 -8.23 29.98
C ARG A 198 12.18 -8.17 28.93
N VAL A 199 11.50 -9.28 28.71
CA VAL A 199 10.44 -9.39 27.70
C VAL A 199 9.31 -8.37 27.92
N ALA A 200 8.96 -8.10 29.18
CA ALA A 200 7.96 -7.09 29.52
C ALA A 200 8.28 -5.67 28.99
N ASP A 201 9.55 -5.37 28.71
CA ASP A 201 9.96 -4.09 28.11
C ASP A 201 9.58 -3.95 26.64
N TYR A 202 9.24 -5.03 25.94
CA TYR A 202 8.98 -5.01 24.51
C TYR A 202 7.85 -4.03 24.12
N GLU A 203 6.73 -4.04 24.86
CA GLU A 203 5.60 -3.13 24.62
C GLU A 203 6.04 -1.65 24.67
N ARG A 204 6.85 -1.27 25.64
CA ARG A 204 7.37 0.08 25.79
C ARG A 204 8.39 0.43 24.68
N ARG A 205 9.25 -0.52 24.30
CA ARG A 205 10.32 -0.29 23.34
C ARG A 205 9.82 -0.04 21.92
N TRP A 206 8.90 -0.86 21.41
CA TRP A 206 8.37 -0.63 20.08
C TRP A 206 7.55 0.65 19.99
N ARG A 207 6.81 1.02 21.05
CA ARG A 207 6.09 2.30 21.09
C ARG A 207 7.02 3.51 21.06
N ALA A 208 8.19 3.41 21.70
CA ALA A 208 9.20 4.46 21.69
C ALA A 208 9.96 4.55 20.36
N ASP A 209 10.18 3.42 19.70
CA ASP A 209 10.93 3.31 18.43
C ASP A 209 10.08 3.80 17.25
N PHE A 210 9.19 2.97 16.74
CA PHE A 210 8.38 3.26 15.56
C PHE A 210 6.89 3.56 15.84
N GLY A 211 6.44 3.40 17.08
CA GLY A 211 5.02 3.57 17.43
C GLY A 211 4.46 4.94 17.08
N ARG A 212 5.27 6.01 17.18
CA ARG A 212 4.84 7.36 16.81
C ARG A 212 4.56 7.50 15.32
N GLU A 213 5.32 6.83 14.47
CA GLU A 213 5.12 6.86 13.01
C GLU A 213 3.82 6.15 12.65
N LEU A 214 3.59 4.94 13.13
CA LEU A 214 2.35 4.20 12.90
C LEU A 214 1.13 4.93 13.44
N GLN A 215 1.22 5.53 14.63
CA GLN A 215 0.13 6.33 15.19
C GLN A 215 -0.19 7.56 14.32
N ARG A 216 0.83 8.20 13.76
CA ARG A 216 0.65 9.32 12.83
C ARG A 216 0.04 8.88 11.52
N ALA A 217 0.52 7.78 10.96
CA ALA A 217 -0.02 7.16 9.75
C ALA A 217 -1.50 6.82 9.93
N SER A 218 -1.86 6.17 11.03
CA SER A 218 -3.23 5.81 11.41
C SER A 218 -4.17 7.02 11.43
N ARG A 219 -3.76 8.13 12.08
CA ARG A 219 -4.51 9.38 12.10
C ARG A 219 -4.57 10.08 10.73
N MET A 220 -3.55 9.88 9.89
CA MET A 220 -3.48 10.49 8.57
C MET A 220 -4.29 9.74 7.52
N ARG A 221 -4.50 8.43 7.66
CA ARG A 221 -5.22 7.56 6.72
C ARG A 221 -6.57 8.16 6.28
N ARG A 222 -7.40 8.59 7.23
CA ARG A 222 -8.71 9.17 6.92
C ARG A 222 -8.64 10.44 6.07
N ARG A 223 -7.58 11.25 6.23
CA ARG A 223 -7.34 12.45 5.43
C ARG A 223 -6.74 12.12 4.08
N PHE A 224 -5.81 11.18 4.06
CA PHE A 224 -5.10 10.78 2.85
C PHE A 224 -6.05 10.20 1.80
N TYR A 225 -6.99 9.36 2.24
CA TYR A 225 -8.02 8.77 1.37
C TYR A 225 -9.34 9.57 1.35
N GLY A 226 -9.42 10.66 2.08
CA GLY A 226 -10.58 11.54 2.12
C GLY A 226 -10.62 12.56 0.99
N HIS A 227 -11.58 13.48 1.07
CA HIS A 227 -11.72 14.59 0.11
C HIS A 227 -11.08 15.87 0.66
N PHE A 228 -10.51 16.65 -0.25
CA PHE A 228 -9.96 17.96 0.01
C PHE A 228 -10.38 18.93 -1.10
N VAL A 229 -11.09 20.00 -0.74
CA VAL A 229 -11.60 21.02 -1.69
C VAL A 229 -12.33 20.35 -2.87
N GLY A 230 -13.35 19.53 -2.57
CA GLY A 230 -14.24 18.93 -3.58
C GLY A 230 -13.64 17.80 -4.42
N ALA A 231 -12.41 17.35 -4.14
CA ALA A 231 -11.76 16.26 -4.84
C ALA A 231 -11.02 15.33 -3.86
N PRO A 232 -10.69 14.08 -4.25
CA PRO A 232 -9.86 13.21 -3.45
C PRO A 232 -8.54 13.90 -3.08
N PHE A 233 -8.12 13.80 -1.81
CA PHE A 233 -6.88 14.42 -1.33
C PHE A 233 -5.67 13.96 -2.15
N THR A 234 -5.57 12.67 -2.47
CA THR A 234 -4.50 12.10 -3.29
C THR A 234 -4.42 12.75 -4.67
N SER A 235 -5.56 12.96 -5.34
CA SER A 235 -5.59 13.65 -6.65
C SER A 235 -5.07 15.08 -6.54
N ARG A 236 -5.52 15.83 -5.53
CA ARG A 236 -5.03 17.20 -5.29
C ARG A 236 -3.53 17.24 -4.99
N MET A 237 -3.04 16.28 -4.20
CA MET A 237 -1.61 16.21 -3.89
C MET A 237 -0.77 15.89 -5.14
N ILE A 238 -1.27 15.04 -6.04
CA ILE A 238 -0.62 14.77 -7.34
C ILE A 238 -0.60 16.04 -8.21
N ASP A 239 -1.71 16.76 -8.30
CA ASP A 239 -1.77 18.02 -9.06
C ASP A 239 -0.79 19.06 -8.50
N PHE A 240 -0.73 19.22 -7.19
CA PHE A 240 0.26 20.09 -6.56
C PHE A 240 1.69 19.62 -6.79
N ALA A 241 1.95 18.32 -6.77
CA ALA A 241 3.27 17.78 -7.04
C ALA A 241 3.74 18.01 -8.48
N ARG A 242 2.80 18.08 -9.44
CA ARG A 242 3.13 18.44 -10.83
C ARG A 242 3.62 19.89 -10.94
N LEU A 243 3.06 20.78 -10.15
CA LEU A 243 3.36 22.22 -10.18
C LEU A 243 4.51 22.62 -9.25
N HIS A 244 4.68 21.90 -8.13
CA HIS A 244 5.63 22.25 -7.08
C HIS A 244 6.70 21.18 -6.85
N PRO A 245 7.96 21.41 -7.30
CA PRO A 245 9.06 20.47 -7.12
C PRO A 245 9.28 20.02 -5.67
N GLY A 246 9.15 20.92 -4.70
CA GLY A 246 9.31 20.62 -3.28
C GLY A 246 8.23 19.68 -2.75
N ILE A 247 6.97 19.83 -3.18
CA ILE A 247 5.89 18.92 -2.82
C ILE A 247 6.13 17.54 -3.47
N ARG A 248 6.49 17.51 -4.75
CA ARG A 248 6.83 16.28 -5.47
C ARG A 248 7.97 15.51 -4.80
N ARG A 249 9.01 16.21 -4.36
CA ARG A 249 10.11 15.62 -3.61
C ARG A 249 9.63 15.00 -2.29
N THR A 250 8.83 15.73 -1.50
CA THR A 250 8.31 15.23 -0.23
C THR A 250 7.42 13.99 -0.41
N LEU A 251 6.55 13.97 -1.43
CA LEU A 251 5.72 12.82 -1.73
C LEU A 251 6.56 11.61 -2.16
N ARG A 252 7.61 11.83 -2.95
CA ARG A 252 8.55 10.78 -3.34
C ARG A 252 9.27 10.19 -2.12
N GLU A 253 9.79 11.04 -1.25
CA GLU A 253 10.46 10.64 -0.02
C GLU A 253 9.51 9.91 0.95
N LEU A 254 8.23 10.31 1.01
CA LEU A 254 7.21 9.63 1.81
C LEU A 254 6.95 8.21 1.28
N VAL A 255 6.83 8.05 -0.04
CA VAL A 255 6.62 6.75 -0.68
C VAL A 255 7.87 5.87 -0.57
N ALA A 256 9.06 6.47 -0.62
CA ALA A 256 10.33 5.75 -0.46
C ALA A 256 10.67 5.38 1.00
N GLY A 257 9.90 5.89 1.99
CA GLY A 257 10.20 5.70 3.41
C GLY A 257 11.28 6.63 3.96
N ASP A 258 11.83 7.55 3.15
CA ASP A 258 12.86 8.51 3.57
C ASP A 258 12.29 9.66 4.41
N GLN A 259 10.99 9.93 4.29
CA GLN A 259 10.24 10.93 5.04
C GLN A 259 9.13 10.26 5.81
N GLY A 260 9.21 10.27 7.15
CA GLY A 260 8.13 9.81 8.01
C GLY A 260 6.96 10.80 8.12
N TYR A 261 5.87 10.37 8.76
CA TYR A 261 4.68 11.20 9.00
C TYR A 261 4.91 12.23 10.11
N VAL A 262 5.87 11.97 11.01
CA VAL A 262 6.28 12.95 12.01
C VAL A 262 6.99 14.12 11.33
N GLY A 263 6.41 15.30 11.42
CA GLY A 263 6.97 16.52 10.80
C GLY A 263 6.61 16.74 9.32
N VAL A 264 5.96 15.80 8.61
CA VAL A 264 5.64 15.93 7.18
C VAL A 264 4.91 17.24 6.83
N LYS A 265 3.99 17.70 7.66
CA LYS A 265 3.30 18.98 7.45
C LYS A 265 4.25 20.17 7.45
N ARG A 266 5.22 20.19 8.35
CA ARG A 266 6.26 21.24 8.41
C ARG A 266 7.15 21.16 7.19
N THR A 267 7.56 19.97 6.79
CA THR A 267 8.38 19.74 5.58
C THR A 267 7.63 20.21 4.33
N LEU A 268 6.35 19.85 4.18
CA LEU A 268 5.53 20.32 3.06
C LEU A 268 5.38 21.85 3.04
N ALA A 269 5.10 22.47 4.18
CA ALA A 269 4.97 23.91 4.27
C ALA A 269 6.28 24.64 3.91
N LEU A 270 7.42 24.20 4.45
CA LEU A 270 8.73 24.76 4.15
C LEU A 270 9.11 24.60 2.69
N ARG A 271 8.87 23.43 2.10
CA ARG A 271 9.22 23.16 0.70
C ARG A 271 8.23 23.75 -0.31
N ALA A 272 6.99 24.05 0.11
CA ALA A 272 6.04 24.82 -0.70
C ALA A 272 6.45 26.30 -0.78
N LEU A 273 7.02 26.85 0.28
CA LEU A 273 7.49 28.24 0.33
C LEU A 273 8.90 28.40 -0.27
N TRP A 274 9.73 27.35 -0.23
CA TRP A 274 11.12 27.40 -0.68
C TRP A 274 11.45 26.16 -1.54
N PRO A 275 11.22 26.21 -2.85
CA PRO A 275 11.31 25.06 -3.75
C PRO A 275 12.74 24.60 -4.11
N ARG A 276 13.76 24.89 -3.31
CA ARG A 276 15.14 24.39 -3.54
C ARG A 276 15.31 22.93 -3.21
#